data_aa919c7dce1193da3779dfc2e901ceaa
#
_entry.id   aa919c7dce1193da3779dfc2e901ceaa
#
_cell.length_a   1.000
_cell.length_b   1.000
_cell.length_c   1.000
_cell.angle_alpha   90.00
_cell.angle_beta   90.00
_cell.angle_gamma   90.00
#
_symmetry.space_group_name_H-M   'P 1'
#
loop_
_entity.id
_entity.type
_entity.pdbx_description
1 polymer ?
#
loop_
_entity_poly.entity_id
_entity_poly.type
_entity_poly.pdbx_seq_one_letter_code
_entity_poly.pdbx_strand_id
1 'polypeptide(L)'
;FRQDRQDYNVSVTIHPYRQGRMEDCLHLLDTLAEEVQGIALCAADCPQVRQKLELLAERRMPVVTFNSDIAGARRLCYVGEDAHHAGRVAGDIAAKFLRPGDRILLVYAGHKGRADGFLERLAERGLRQEDCRVAETHDNYDETLAAVTAALAEEPDLKYIYMANRSVPACMEALRGAGRMGQVRVLAHDNSPETRTFLREGLLDFIIDQNLTYQSRKALSLLFDAVVEHRTPERDCFYPESPILTAENC
;
A
#
# COMPACT_ATOMS: atom_id res chain seq x y z
N PHE A 1 2.41 -21.15 -5.50
CA PHE A 1 3.42 -21.03 -6.55
C PHE A 1 4.17 -22.35 -6.76
N ARG A 2 4.83 -22.92 -5.73
CA ARG A 2 5.57 -24.21 -5.85
C ARG A 2 4.69 -25.37 -6.26
N GLN A 3 3.46 -25.45 -5.78
CA GLN A 3 2.51 -26.51 -6.13
C GLN A 3 2.20 -26.54 -7.63
N ASP A 4 2.15 -25.39 -8.26
CA ASP A 4 1.86 -25.24 -9.69
C ASP A 4 3.08 -25.50 -10.59
N ARG A 5 4.27 -25.76 -10.00
CA ARG A 5 5.58 -25.90 -10.67
C ARG A 5 6.34 -27.15 -10.19
N GLN A 6 5.62 -28.25 -9.90
CA GLN A 6 6.19 -29.47 -9.32
C GLN A 6 7.25 -30.14 -10.22
N ASP A 7 7.14 -29.95 -11.53
CA ASP A 7 8.08 -30.50 -12.51
C ASP A 7 9.44 -29.77 -12.55
N TYR A 8 9.56 -28.67 -11.81
CA TYR A 8 10.76 -27.86 -11.75
C TYR A 8 11.32 -27.80 -10.32
N ASN A 9 12.63 -27.90 -10.18
CA ASN A 9 13.30 -27.73 -8.90
C ASN A 9 13.46 -26.23 -8.56
N VAL A 10 12.34 -25.59 -8.15
CA VAL A 10 12.32 -24.17 -7.79
C VAL A 10 12.50 -23.99 -6.29
N SER A 11 13.54 -23.25 -5.90
CA SER A 11 13.75 -22.79 -4.53
C SER A 11 13.36 -21.30 -4.42
N VAL A 12 12.60 -20.99 -3.35
CA VAL A 12 12.24 -19.61 -3.00
C VAL A 12 12.65 -19.37 -1.56
N THR A 13 13.51 -18.38 -1.34
CA THR A 13 13.95 -17.94 -0.01
C THR A 13 13.43 -16.52 0.25
N ILE A 14 13.09 -16.24 1.50
CA ILE A 14 12.58 -14.93 1.92
C ILE A 14 13.61 -14.29 2.83
N HIS A 15 14.05 -13.11 2.47
CA HIS A 15 15.05 -12.33 3.21
C HIS A 15 14.41 -11.02 3.71
N PRO A 16 13.87 -11.00 4.95
CA PRO A 16 13.29 -9.79 5.50
C PRO A 16 14.39 -8.80 5.89
N TYR A 17 14.12 -7.52 5.68
CA TYR A 17 14.93 -6.43 6.23
C TYR A 17 14.02 -5.42 6.96
N ARG A 18 14.59 -4.63 7.86
CA ARG A 18 13.83 -3.66 8.64
C ARG A 18 13.50 -2.43 7.81
N GLN A 19 12.25 -2.02 7.82
CA GLN A 19 11.85 -0.73 7.25
C GLN A 19 12.68 0.40 7.88
N GLY A 20 13.18 1.32 7.04
CA GLY A 20 14.10 2.40 7.46
C GLY A 20 15.58 2.01 7.53
N ARG A 21 15.92 0.70 7.39
CA ARG A 21 17.30 0.24 7.30
C ARG A 21 17.65 -0.15 5.85
N MET A 22 17.76 0.87 5.01
CA MET A 22 18.02 0.67 3.58
C MET A 22 19.37 -0.04 3.31
N GLU A 23 20.35 0.19 4.17
CA GLU A 23 21.65 -0.48 4.09
C GLU A 23 21.53 -2.00 4.16
N ASP A 24 20.64 -2.52 5.01
CA ASP A 24 20.40 -3.96 5.11
C ASP A 24 19.84 -4.51 3.78
N CYS A 25 18.91 -3.77 3.14
CA CYS A 25 18.37 -4.12 1.83
C CYS A 25 19.45 -4.14 0.74
N LEU A 26 20.30 -3.12 0.68
CA LEU A 26 21.37 -3.03 -0.31
C LEU A 26 22.39 -4.15 -0.14
N HIS A 27 22.76 -4.47 1.09
CA HIS A 27 23.67 -5.58 1.39
C HIS A 27 23.08 -6.94 0.97
N LEU A 28 21.78 -7.16 1.25
CA LEU A 28 21.07 -8.36 0.79
C LEU A 28 21.07 -8.47 -0.74
N LEU A 29 20.83 -7.38 -1.46
CA LEU A 29 20.86 -7.38 -2.92
C LEU A 29 22.25 -7.74 -3.47
N ASP A 30 23.34 -7.29 -2.83
CA ASP A 30 24.69 -7.65 -3.22
C ASP A 30 24.96 -9.15 -3.04
N THR A 31 24.60 -9.69 -1.88
CA THR A 31 24.80 -11.11 -1.57
C THR A 31 23.95 -12.00 -2.47
N LEU A 32 22.67 -11.70 -2.58
CA LEU A 32 21.71 -12.52 -3.35
C LEU A 32 22.02 -12.52 -4.84
N ALA A 33 22.59 -11.45 -5.39
CA ALA A 33 22.96 -11.39 -6.81
C ALA A 33 23.93 -12.48 -7.25
N GLU A 34 24.69 -13.08 -6.34
CA GLU A 34 25.61 -14.17 -6.62
C GLU A 34 24.98 -15.57 -6.39
N GLU A 35 23.85 -15.64 -5.68
CA GLU A 35 23.27 -16.90 -5.21
C GLU A 35 21.98 -17.30 -5.93
N VAL A 36 21.25 -16.32 -6.50
CA VAL A 36 19.92 -16.56 -7.09
C VAL A 36 19.86 -16.19 -8.57
N GLN A 37 18.84 -16.71 -9.27
CA GLN A 37 18.62 -16.43 -10.68
C GLN A 37 17.60 -15.31 -10.93
N GLY A 38 16.94 -14.80 -9.88
CA GLY A 38 15.99 -13.70 -9.99
C GLY A 38 15.52 -13.21 -8.63
N ILE A 39 15.13 -11.96 -8.55
CA ILE A 39 14.79 -11.28 -7.30
C ILE A 39 13.39 -10.67 -7.38
N ALA A 40 12.49 -11.03 -6.44
CA ALA A 40 11.28 -10.27 -6.17
C ALA A 40 11.58 -9.26 -5.06
N LEU A 41 11.53 -7.96 -5.37
CA LEU A 41 11.95 -6.89 -4.49
C LEU A 41 10.76 -6.03 -4.02
N CYS A 42 10.64 -5.89 -2.71
CA CYS A 42 9.80 -4.86 -2.09
C CYS A 42 10.71 -3.90 -1.32
N ALA A 43 10.96 -2.72 -1.86
CA ALA A 43 11.82 -1.72 -1.25
C ALA A 43 11.29 -0.30 -1.48
N ALA A 44 11.66 0.62 -0.59
CA ALA A 44 11.36 2.03 -0.80
C ALA A 44 12.15 2.58 -1.99
N ASP A 45 11.51 3.48 -2.74
CA ASP A 45 12.16 4.18 -3.84
C ASP A 45 13.15 5.20 -3.29
N CYS A 46 14.42 4.94 -3.53
CA CYS A 46 15.51 5.86 -3.19
C CYS A 46 16.66 5.75 -4.20
N PRO A 47 17.54 6.78 -4.29
CA PRO A 47 18.65 6.79 -5.26
C PRO A 47 19.55 5.55 -5.18
N GLN A 48 19.80 5.06 -3.98
CA GLN A 48 20.69 3.91 -3.76
C GLN A 48 20.09 2.61 -4.32
N VAL A 49 18.78 2.38 -4.10
CA VAL A 49 18.09 1.21 -4.66
C VAL A 49 18.02 1.32 -6.17
N ARG A 50 17.73 2.50 -6.72
CA ARG A 50 17.75 2.74 -8.17
C ARG A 50 19.09 2.37 -8.78
N GLN A 51 20.19 2.88 -8.20
CA GLN A 51 21.55 2.55 -8.65
C GLN A 51 21.82 1.04 -8.57
N LYS A 52 21.35 0.38 -7.51
CA LYS A 52 21.51 -1.08 -7.36
C LYS A 52 20.75 -1.84 -8.46
N LEU A 53 19.54 -1.41 -8.81
CA LEU A 53 18.76 -2.02 -9.91
C LEU A 53 19.47 -1.87 -11.27
N GLU A 54 20.12 -0.74 -11.53
CA GLU A 54 20.94 -0.56 -12.74
C GLU A 54 22.08 -1.59 -12.80
N LEU A 55 22.84 -1.75 -11.69
CA LEU A 55 23.93 -2.73 -11.61
C LEU A 55 23.45 -4.17 -11.78
N LEU A 56 22.30 -4.52 -11.20
CA LEU A 56 21.69 -5.85 -11.38
C LEU A 56 21.26 -6.08 -12.83
N ALA A 57 20.71 -5.07 -13.48
CA ALA A 57 20.31 -5.14 -14.88
C ALA A 57 21.51 -5.30 -15.82
N GLU A 58 22.65 -4.65 -15.55
CA GLU A 58 23.90 -4.84 -16.28
C GLU A 58 24.40 -6.29 -16.19
N ARG A 59 24.21 -6.93 -15.03
CA ARG A 59 24.48 -8.35 -14.80
C ARG A 59 23.42 -9.30 -15.37
N ARG A 60 22.39 -8.76 -16.02
CA ARG A 60 21.23 -9.50 -16.53
C ARG A 60 20.45 -10.25 -15.45
N MET A 61 20.52 -9.78 -14.19
CA MET A 61 19.71 -10.29 -13.10
C MET A 61 18.27 -9.78 -13.23
N PRO A 62 17.28 -10.65 -13.44
CA PRO A 62 15.89 -10.21 -13.52
C PRO A 62 15.36 -9.81 -12.14
N VAL A 63 14.80 -8.62 -12.05
CA VAL A 63 14.16 -8.10 -10.83
C VAL A 63 12.72 -7.72 -11.14
N VAL A 64 11.79 -8.24 -10.35
CA VAL A 64 10.39 -7.81 -10.32
C VAL A 64 10.15 -7.04 -9.04
N THR A 65 9.72 -5.78 -9.12
CA THR A 65 9.29 -5.03 -7.94
C THR A 65 7.84 -5.39 -7.59
N PHE A 66 7.51 -5.46 -6.31
CA PHE A 66 6.13 -5.70 -5.87
C PHE A 66 5.80 -4.90 -4.62
N ASN A 67 4.52 -4.62 -4.40
CA ASN A 67 3.98 -3.80 -3.32
C ASN A 67 4.41 -2.31 -3.36
N SER A 68 5.70 -2.05 -3.42
CA SER A 68 6.27 -0.71 -3.66
C SER A 68 6.99 -0.71 -5.01
N ASP A 69 6.68 0.27 -5.86
CA ASP A 69 7.36 0.41 -7.14
C ASP A 69 8.57 1.37 -7.05
N ILE A 70 9.52 1.11 -7.92
CA ILE A 70 10.67 1.98 -8.18
C ILE A 70 10.55 2.39 -9.66
N ALA A 71 9.56 3.23 -9.93
CA ALA A 71 9.20 3.63 -11.28
C ALA A 71 10.37 4.25 -12.03
N GLY A 72 10.57 3.82 -13.29
CA GLY A 72 11.67 4.28 -14.14
C GLY A 72 13.03 3.66 -13.85
N ALA A 73 13.17 2.76 -12.86
CA ALA A 73 14.37 1.93 -12.70
C ALA A 73 14.35 0.73 -13.69
N ARG A 74 15.52 0.19 -13.98
CA ARG A 74 15.66 -1.01 -14.83
C ARG A 74 15.25 -2.25 -14.06
N ARG A 75 13.97 -2.55 -14.08
CA ARG A 75 13.33 -3.77 -13.58
C ARG A 75 12.57 -4.46 -14.70
N LEU A 76 12.20 -5.72 -14.53
CA LEU A 76 11.37 -6.42 -15.51
C LEU A 76 9.96 -5.82 -15.57
N CYS A 77 9.33 -5.67 -14.42
CA CYS A 77 8.00 -5.12 -14.27
C CYS A 77 7.69 -4.85 -12.79
N TYR A 78 6.58 -4.19 -12.53
CA TYR A 78 5.99 -3.99 -11.21
C TYR A 78 4.74 -4.84 -11.03
N VAL A 79 4.56 -5.38 -9.84
CA VAL A 79 3.31 -6.06 -9.43
C VAL A 79 2.81 -5.42 -8.15
N GLY A 80 1.74 -4.66 -8.22
CA GLY A 80 1.23 -3.99 -7.04
C GLY A 80 -0.01 -3.15 -7.31
N GLU A 81 -0.42 -2.37 -6.34
CA GLU A 81 -1.59 -1.51 -6.46
C GLU A 81 -1.31 -0.31 -7.38
N ASP A 82 -2.30 0.07 -8.19
CA ASP A 82 -2.38 1.42 -8.73
C ASP A 82 -2.85 2.36 -7.61
N ALA A 83 -1.90 3.00 -6.94
CA ALA A 83 -2.19 3.82 -5.76
C ALA A 83 -3.12 4.99 -6.06
N HIS A 84 -3.00 5.61 -7.24
CA HIS A 84 -3.89 6.71 -7.63
C HIS A 84 -5.32 6.20 -7.85
N HIS A 85 -5.47 5.10 -8.57
CA HIS A 85 -6.79 4.48 -8.78
C HIS A 85 -7.42 4.01 -7.45
N ALA A 86 -6.65 3.41 -6.55
CA ALA A 86 -7.12 3.01 -5.22
C ALA A 86 -7.60 4.21 -4.39
N GLY A 87 -6.89 5.35 -4.48
CA GLY A 87 -7.33 6.62 -3.90
C GLY A 87 -8.66 7.09 -4.49
N ARG A 88 -8.84 6.99 -5.81
CA ARG A 88 -10.12 7.34 -6.48
C ARG A 88 -11.26 6.42 -6.00
N VAL A 89 -11.02 5.13 -5.82
CA VAL A 89 -12.00 4.19 -5.24
C VAL A 89 -12.39 4.63 -3.83
N ALA A 90 -11.41 4.96 -2.98
CA ALA A 90 -11.67 5.48 -1.63
C ALA A 90 -12.51 6.76 -1.66
N GLY A 91 -12.20 7.69 -2.57
CA GLY A 91 -12.96 8.93 -2.76
C GLY A 91 -14.39 8.68 -3.24
N ASP A 92 -14.59 7.70 -4.13
CA ASP A 92 -15.94 7.34 -4.59
C ASP A 92 -16.80 6.73 -3.47
N ILE A 93 -16.18 5.91 -2.59
CA ILE A 93 -16.85 5.38 -1.41
C ILE A 93 -17.21 6.51 -0.46
N ALA A 94 -16.25 7.38 -0.11
CA ALA A 94 -16.45 8.49 0.81
C ALA A 94 -17.58 9.43 0.35
N ALA A 95 -17.60 9.77 -0.94
CA ALA A 95 -18.61 10.66 -1.54
C ALA A 95 -20.05 10.13 -1.44
N LYS A 96 -20.26 8.84 -1.15
CA LYS A 96 -21.62 8.29 -0.92
C LYS A 96 -22.18 8.65 0.44
N PHE A 97 -21.33 9.03 1.39
CA PHE A 97 -21.68 9.33 2.77
C PHE A 97 -21.53 10.81 3.13
N LEU A 98 -20.84 11.57 2.28
CA LEU A 98 -20.48 12.96 2.54
C LEU A 98 -21.33 13.94 1.73
N ARG A 99 -21.50 15.12 2.30
CA ARG A 99 -22.14 16.29 1.66
C ARG A 99 -21.14 17.44 1.60
N PRO A 100 -21.30 18.40 0.68
CA PRO A 100 -20.51 19.62 0.67
C PRO A 100 -20.53 20.31 2.04
N GLY A 101 -19.34 20.60 2.59
CA GLY A 101 -19.16 21.19 3.91
C GLY A 101 -18.90 20.17 5.04
N ASP A 102 -19.08 18.87 4.81
CA ASP A 102 -18.68 17.85 5.79
C ASP A 102 -17.17 17.80 5.93
N ARG A 103 -16.66 17.73 7.17
CA ARG A 103 -15.22 17.72 7.46
C ARG A 103 -14.63 16.33 7.32
N ILE A 104 -13.48 16.26 6.65
CA ILE A 104 -12.78 15.04 6.28
C ILE A 104 -11.34 15.11 6.76
N LEU A 105 -10.81 14.02 7.29
CA LEU A 105 -9.38 13.84 7.54
C LEU A 105 -8.82 12.77 6.60
N LEU A 106 -7.79 13.13 5.85
CA LEU A 106 -6.98 12.22 5.05
C LEU A 106 -5.62 12.05 5.71
N VAL A 107 -5.27 10.82 6.08
CA VAL A 107 -3.95 10.48 6.64
C VAL A 107 -3.21 9.58 5.65
N TYR A 108 -2.01 9.99 5.25
CA TYR A 108 -1.20 9.23 4.29
C TYR A 108 0.27 9.16 4.72
N ALA A 109 1.05 8.32 4.04
CA ALA A 109 2.48 8.18 4.25
C ALA A 109 3.23 8.09 2.92
N GLY A 110 4.24 8.95 2.72
CA GLY A 110 5.22 8.91 1.64
C GLY A 110 4.68 9.02 0.22
N HIS A 111 3.95 8.02 -0.25
CA HIS A 111 3.39 8.01 -1.60
C HIS A 111 2.08 8.78 -1.68
N LYS A 112 2.08 9.90 -2.39
CA LYS A 112 0.90 10.76 -2.55
C LYS A 112 -0.20 10.17 -3.44
N GLY A 113 0.08 9.12 -4.21
CA GLY A 113 -0.86 8.61 -5.21
C GLY A 113 -2.27 8.36 -4.66
N ARG A 114 -2.40 7.69 -3.50
CA ARG A 114 -3.71 7.48 -2.85
C ARG A 114 -4.35 8.79 -2.43
N ALA A 115 -3.57 9.72 -1.88
CA ALA A 115 -4.05 11.02 -1.44
C ALA A 115 -4.55 11.85 -2.62
N ASP A 116 -3.77 11.93 -3.69
CA ASP A 116 -4.09 12.68 -4.90
C ASP A 116 -5.37 12.12 -5.57
N GLY A 117 -5.44 10.79 -5.75
CA GLY A 117 -6.61 10.13 -6.32
C GLY A 117 -7.88 10.32 -5.47
N PHE A 118 -7.76 10.31 -4.15
CA PHE A 118 -8.87 10.56 -3.22
C PHE A 118 -9.41 11.99 -3.38
N LEU A 119 -8.52 12.99 -3.30
CA LEU A 119 -8.89 14.41 -3.41
C LEU A 119 -9.48 14.75 -4.78
N GLU A 120 -8.88 14.22 -5.85
CA GLU A 120 -9.41 14.39 -7.21
C GLU A 120 -10.83 13.83 -7.32
N ARG A 121 -11.08 12.62 -6.80
CA ARG A 121 -12.39 12.01 -6.87
C ARG A 121 -13.43 12.72 -6.02
N LEU A 122 -13.06 13.23 -4.85
CA LEU A 122 -13.95 14.08 -4.05
C LEU A 122 -14.35 15.35 -4.81
N ALA A 123 -13.40 16.02 -5.45
CA ALA A 123 -13.66 17.23 -6.24
C ALA A 123 -14.62 16.94 -7.41
N GLU A 124 -14.45 15.85 -8.15
CA GLU A 124 -15.37 15.41 -9.21
C GLU A 124 -16.80 15.15 -8.70
N ARG A 125 -16.94 14.81 -7.40
CA ARG A 125 -18.23 14.59 -6.73
C ARG A 125 -18.79 15.86 -6.09
N GLY A 126 -18.15 17.02 -6.30
CA GLY A 126 -18.59 18.31 -5.79
C GLY A 126 -18.26 18.57 -4.32
N LEU A 127 -17.35 17.75 -3.72
CA LEU A 127 -16.82 17.99 -2.39
C LEU A 127 -15.57 18.88 -2.50
N ARG A 128 -15.41 19.85 -1.58
CA ARG A 128 -14.35 20.84 -1.69
C ARG A 128 -13.08 20.33 -1.02
N GLN A 129 -11.92 20.58 -1.63
CA GLN A 129 -10.63 20.21 -1.03
C GLN A 129 -10.38 20.92 0.30
N GLU A 130 -10.89 22.13 0.49
CA GLU A 130 -10.78 22.90 1.74
C GLU A 130 -11.53 22.25 2.92
N ASP A 131 -12.49 21.35 2.66
CA ASP A 131 -13.18 20.58 3.67
C ASP A 131 -12.38 19.34 4.10
N CYS A 132 -11.27 19.04 3.41
CA CYS A 132 -10.40 17.90 3.68
C CYS A 132 -9.07 18.35 4.31
N ARG A 133 -8.89 18.06 5.58
CA ARG A 133 -7.59 18.17 6.25
C ARG A 133 -6.70 17.03 5.82
N VAL A 134 -5.48 17.34 5.41
CA VAL A 134 -4.50 16.35 4.94
C VAL A 134 -3.34 16.28 5.91
N ALA A 135 -3.00 15.08 6.38
CA ALA A 135 -1.89 14.82 7.29
C ALA A 135 -0.95 13.75 6.73
N GLU A 136 0.33 14.07 6.60
CA GLU A 136 1.39 13.10 6.32
C GLU A 136 1.99 12.64 7.64
N THR A 137 2.07 11.33 7.88
CA THR A 137 2.51 10.76 9.16
C THR A 137 3.52 9.62 9.02
N HIS A 138 4.12 9.46 7.84
CA HIS A 138 5.25 8.55 7.53
C HIS A 138 5.08 7.10 8.01
N ASP A 139 3.86 6.58 8.10
CA ASP A 139 3.53 5.30 8.74
C ASP A 139 3.94 5.22 10.23
N ASN A 140 4.16 6.36 10.86
CA ASN A 140 4.54 6.45 12.27
C ASN A 140 3.29 6.46 13.15
N TYR A 141 3.29 5.60 14.18
CA TYR A 141 2.16 5.47 15.11
C TYR A 141 1.90 6.75 15.89
N ASP A 142 2.94 7.34 16.50
CA ASP A 142 2.82 8.52 17.37
C ASP A 142 2.42 9.76 16.57
N GLU A 143 2.99 9.95 15.37
CA GLU A 143 2.60 11.03 14.46
C GLU A 143 1.14 10.89 14.02
N THR A 144 0.69 9.67 13.72
CA THR A 144 -0.70 9.39 13.34
C THR A 144 -1.64 9.65 14.51
N LEU A 145 -1.29 9.17 15.71
CA LEU A 145 -2.07 9.40 16.93
C LEU A 145 -2.23 10.91 17.21
N ALA A 146 -1.13 11.66 17.13
CA ALA A 146 -1.14 13.09 17.33
C ALA A 146 -1.99 13.82 16.27
N ALA A 147 -1.84 13.48 14.99
CA ALA A 147 -2.58 14.12 13.89
C ALA A 147 -4.09 13.88 13.98
N VAL A 148 -4.51 12.64 14.27
CA VAL A 148 -5.93 12.30 14.41
C VAL A 148 -6.50 12.94 15.68
N THR A 149 -5.78 12.93 16.81
CA THR A 149 -6.21 13.57 18.05
C THR A 149 -6.42 15.07 17.86
N ALA A 150 -5.48 15.75 17.20
CA ALA A 150 -5.59 17.17 16.89
C ALA A 150 -6.80 17.45 15.98
N ALA A 151 -7.02 16.65 14.93
CA ALA A 151 -8.16 16.82 14.04
C ALA A 151 -9.50 16.66 14.79
N LEU A 152 -9.62 15.66 15.67
CA LEU A 152 -10.83 15.43 16.47
C LEU A 152 -11.12 16.57 17.47
N ALA A 153 -10.08 17.21 17.99
CA ALA A 153 -10.20 18.33 18.91
C ALA A 153 -10.57 19.65 18.20
N GLU A 154 -9.96 19.90 17.05
CA GLU A 154 -10.15 21.14 16.28
C GLU A 154 -11.41 21.12 15.40
N GLU A 155 -11.85 19.91 15.00
CA GLU A 155 -13.00 19.68 14.11
C GLU A 155 -14.02 18.76 14.79
N PRO A 156 -14.83 19.29 15.73
CA PRO A 156 -15.81 18.48 16.48
C PRO A 156 -16.91 17.89 15.58
N ASP A 157 -17.07 18.38 14.38
CA ASP A 157 -17.99 17.92 13.34
C ASP A 157 -17.33 17.01 12.29
N LEU A 158 -16.09 16.54 12.53
CA LEU A 158 -15.39 15.60 11.65
C LEU A 158 -16.27 14.37 11.38
N LYS A 159 -16.52 14.06 10.10
CA LYS A 159 -17.44 13.00 9.65
C LYS A 159 -16.74 11.76 9.13
N TYR A 160 -15.56 11.95 8.53
CA TYR A 160 -14.91 10.89 7.79
C TYR A 160 -13.39 10.94 7.97
N ILE A 161 -12.78 9.79 8.15
CA ILE A 161 -11.32 9.62 8.15
C ILE A 161 -10.96 8.60 7.07
N TYR A 162 -10.07 8.99 6.17
CA TYR A 162 -9.43 8.07 5.25
C TYR A 162 -8.00 7.78 5.68
N MET A 163 -7.74 6.55 6.11
CA MET A 163 -6.43 6.05 6.48
C MET A 163 -5.76 5.43 5.25
N ALA A 164 -5.05 6.25 4.48
CA ALA A 164 -4.30 5.81 3.30
C ALA A 164 -2.92 5.23 3.64
N ASN A 165 -2.68 4.95 4.94
CA ASN A 165 -1.46 4.39 5.50
C ASN A 165 -1.76 3.19 6.43
N ARG A 166 -0.72 2.59 7.04
CA ARG A 166 -0.83 1.39 7.88
C ARG A 166 -1.08 1.67 9.37
N SER A 167 -0.98 2.93 9.83
CA SER A 167 -1.10 3.28 11.25
C SER A 167 -2.57 3.35 11.74
N VAL A 168 -3.42 2.47 11.23
CA VAL A 168 -4.85 2.38 11.60
C VAL A 168 -5.07 2.19 13.10
N PRO A 169 -4.28 1.37 13.84
CA PRO A 169 -4.42 1.26 15.29
C PRO A 169 -4.30 2.59 16.03
N ALA A 170 -3.44 3.50 15.58
CA ALA A 170 -3.30 4.83 16.17
C ALA A 170 -4.55 5.69 15.95
N CYS A 171 -5.18 5.60 14.78
CA CYS A 171 -6.46 6.25 14.52
C CYS A 171 -7.56 5.72 15.45
N MET A 172 -7.63 4.40 15.65
CA MET A 172 -8.59 3.80 16.57
C MET A 172 -8.37 4.23 18.03
N GLU A 173 -7.10 4.35 18.47
CA GLU A 173 -6.77 4.87 19.79
C GLU A 173 -7.21 6.32 19.97
N ALA A 174 -6.94 7.19 18.99
CA ALA A 174 -7.38 8.59 19.02
C ALA A 174 -8.91 8.72 19.11
N LEU A 175 -9.65 7.96 18.29
CA LEU A 175 -11.11 7.94 18.30
C LEU A 175 -11.66 7.45 19.65
N ARG A 176 -11.04 6.44 20.25
CA ARG A 176 -11.42 5.92 21.57
C ARG A 176 -11.17 6.98 22.64
N GLY A 177 -9.99 7.62 22.65
CA GLY A 177 -9.62 8.66 23.59
C GLY A 177 -10.56 9.88 23.55
N ALA A 178 -11.03 10.22 22.34
CA ALA A 178 -11.97 11.33 22.12
C ALA A 178 -13.46 10.93 22.34
N GLY A 179 -13.77 9.66 22.63
CA GLY A 179 -15.14 9.18 22.74
C GLY A 179 -15.94 9.25 21.43
N ARG A 180 -15.26 9.21 20.28
CA ARG A 180 -15.85 9.40 18.95
C ARG A 180 -15.99 8.08 18.15
N MET A 181 -15.73 6.92 18.79
CA MET A 181 -15.90 5.61 18.16
C MET A 181 -17.33 5.43 17.63
N GLY A 182 -17.47 4.97 16.39
CA GLY A 182 -18.75 4.78 15.71
C GLY A 182 -19.50 6.07 15.32
N GLN A 183 -18.96 7.25 15.65
CA GLN A 183 -19.52 8.54 15.25
C GLN A 183 -18.84 9.13 14.01
N VAL A 184 -17.60 8.76 13.78
CA VAL A 184 -16.79 9.13 12.62
C VAL A 184 -16.62 7.89 11.75
N ARG A 185 -16.93 7.97 10.47
CA ARG A 185 -16.69 6.87 9.54
C ARG A 185 -15.21 6.75 9.22
N VAL A 186 -14.72 5.51 9.15
CA VAL A 186 -13.32 5.25 8.86
C VAL A 186 -13.19 4.25 7.72
N LEU A 187 -12.46 4.65 6.68
CA LEU A 187 -12.00 3.78 5.61
C LEU A 187 -10.50 3.61 5.71
N ALA A 188 -10.01 2.39 5.59
CA ALA A 188 -8.60 2.06 5.68
C ALA A 188 -8.13 1.26 4.46
N HIS A 189 -6.81 1.18 4.31
CA HIS A 189 -6.14 0.21 3.46
C HIS A 189 -5.58 -0.94 4.29
N ASP A 190 -5.21 -2.01 3.58
CA ASP A 190 -4.51 -3.19 4.08
C ASP A 190 -5.35 -4.09 4.99
N ASN A 191 -5.53 -5.28 4.49
CA ASN A 191 -6.25 -6.36 5.15
C ASN A 191 -5.33 -7.11 6.14
N SER A 192 -4.95 -6.43 7.23
CA SER A 192 -4.16 -7.00 8.32
C SER A 192 -5.05 -7.71 9.35
N PRO A 193 -4.50 -8.55 10.24
CA PRO A 193 -5.26 -9.12 11.34
C PRO A 193 -5.94 -8.06 12.23
N GLU A 194 -5.24 -6.93 12.48
CA GLU A 194 -5.75 -5.83 13.29
C GLU A 194 -6.92 -5.10 12.60
N THR A 195 -6.76 -4.75 11.31
CA THR A 195 -7.82 -4.06 10.56
C THR A 195 -9.04 -4.93 10.37
N ARG A 196 -8.88 -6.26 10.17
CA ARG A 196 -10.00 -7.22 10.18
C ARG A 196 -10.76 -7.21 11.50
N THR A 197 -10.02 -7.19 12.62
CA THR A 197 -10.66 -7.15 13.95
C THR A 197 -11.50 -5.89 14.07
N PHE A 198 -10.95 -4.73 13.75
CA PHE A 198 -11.67 -3.47 13.79
C PHE A 198 -12.89 -3.45 12.86
N LEU A 199 -12.77 -4.05 11.69
CA LEU A 199 -13.87 -4.13 10.73
C LEU A 199 -15.02 -5.01 11.26
N ARG A 200 -14.72 -6.19 11.85
CA ARG A 200 -15.70 -7.10 12.45
C ARG A 200 -16.37 -6.52 13.70
N GLU A 201 -15.65 -5.70 14.43
CA GLU A 201 -16.18 -4.98 15.59
C GLU A 201 -16.99 -3.73 15.20
N GLY A 202 -17.09 -3.39 13.92
CA GLY A 202 -17.79 -2.22 13.41
C GLY A 202 -17.10 -0.89 13.72
N LEU A 203 -15.79 -0.93 13.97
CA LEU A 203 -14.96 0.25 14.24
C LEU A 203 -14.37 0.85 12.96
N LEU A 204 -14.22 0.04 11.93
CA LEU A 204 -13.99 0.45 10.54
C LEU A 204 -15.24 0.19 9.71
N ASP A 205 -15.50 1.06 8.74
CA ASP A 205 -16.61 0.87 7.79
C ASP A 205 -16.18 0.02 6.60
N PHE A 206 -14.98 0.25 6.06
CA PHE A 206 -14.44 -0.43 4.88
C PHE A 206 -12.93 -0.57 4.95
N ILE A 207 -12.43 -1.63 4.29
CA ILE A 207 -11.02 -1.81 3.97
C ILE A 207 -10.89 -1.99 2.45
N ILE A 208 -9.94 -1.30 1.83
CA ILE A 208 -9.49 -1.59 0.48
C ILE A 208 -8.28 -2.52 0.60
N ASP A 209 -8.40 -3.75 0.09
CA ASP A 209 -7.34 -4.75 0.16
C ASP A 209 -6.43 -4.65 -1.07
N GLN A 210 -5.13 -4.53 -0.88
CA GLN A 210 -4.12 -4.53 -1.94
C GLN A 210 -3.88 -5.91 -2.56
N ASN A 211 -4.47 -6.98 -2.03
CA ASN A 211 -4.28 -8.36 -2.47
C ASN A 211 -2.79 -8.78 -2.53
N LEU A 212 -2.11 -8.67 -1.40
CA LEU A 212 -0.67 -9.01 -1.29
C LEU A 212 -0.35 -10.46 -1.68
N THR A 213 -1.32 -11.36 -1.50
CA THR A 213 -1.19 -12.77 -1.93
C THR A 213 -1.06 -12.87 -3.46
N TYR A 214 -1.90 -12.16 -4.20
CA TYR A 214 -1.76 -12.10 -5.66
C TYR A 214 -0.42 -11.49 -6.06
N GLN A 215 -0.04 -10.37 -5.44
CA GLN A 215 1.19 -9.65 -5.78
C GLN A 215 2.42 -10.56 -5.66
N SER A 216 2.58 -11.23 -4.53
CA SER A 216 3.73 -12.12 -4.29
C SER A 216 3.74 -13.32 -5.24
N ARG A 217 2.58 -13.95 -5.47
CA ARG A 217 2.47 -15.10 -6.41
C ARG A 217 2.76 -14.68 -7.84
N LYS A 218 2.22 -13.54 -8.28
CA LYS A 218 2.42 -13.03 -9.64
C LYS A 218 3.87 -12.61 -9.88
N ALA A 219 4.52 -11.94 -8.92
CA ALA A 219 5.92 -11.56 -9.01
C ALA A 219 6.82 -12.79 -9.20
N LEU A 220 6.61 -13.85 -8.41
CA LEU A 220 7.35 -15.11 -8.55
C LEU A 220 7.05 -15.82 -9.87
N SER A 221 5.81 -15.79 -10.37
CA SER A 221 5.47 -16.35 -11.67
C SER A 221 6.18 -15.64 -12.80
N LEU A 222 6.21 -14.31 -12.79
CA LEU A 222 6.90 -13.51 -13.81
C LEU A 222 8.41 -13.72 -13.79
N LEU A 223 9.02 -13.88 -12.60
CA LEU A 223 10.43 -14.25 -12.49
C LEU A 223 10.69 -15.65 -13.06
N PHE A 224 9.84 -16.62 -12.75
CA PHE A 224 9.95 -17.97 -13.32
C PHE A 224 9.87 -17.93 -14.85
N ASP A 225 8.88 -17.22 -15.39
CA ASP A 225 8.71 -17.07 -16.85
C ASP A 225 9.96 -16.43 -17.49
N ALA A 226 10.57 -15.43 -16.82
CA ALA A 226 11.77 -14.79 -17.34
C ALA A 226 13.03 -15.67 -17.25
N VAL A 227 13.20 -16.39 -16.13
CA VAL A 227 14.42 -17.18 -15.87
C VAL A 227 14.40 -18.52 -16.57
N VAL A 228 13.28 -19.23 -16.52
CA VAL A 228 13.17 -20.62 -17.00
C VAL A 228 12.64 -20.68 -18.42
N GLU A 229 11.63 -19.89 -18.73
CA GLU A 229 10.94 -19.94 -20.02
C GLU A 229 11.44 -18.85 -20.99
N HIS A 230 12.35 -18.00 -20.53
CA HIS A 230 12.94 -16.90 -21.31
C HIS A 230 11.90 -15.96 -21.93
N ARG A 231 10.77 -15.77 -21.22
CA ARG A 231 9.67 -14.89 -21.63
C ARG A 231 9.77 -13.55 -20.92
N THR A 232 9.63 -12.46 -21.66
CA THR A 232 9.55 -11.11 -21.12
C THR A 232 8.11 -10.80 -20.72
N PRO A 233 7.87 -10.08 -19.60
CA PRO A 233 6.54 -9.61 -19.24
C PRO A 233 5.90 -8.76 -20.34
N GLU A 234 4.62 -8.98 -20.62
CA GLU A 234 3.87 -8.25 -21.66
C GLU A 234 3.55 -6.79 -21.27
N ARG A 235 3.66 -6.47 -19.98
CA ARG A 235 3.32 -5.15 -19.43
C ARG A 235 4.38 -4.72 -18.42
N ASP A 236 4.54 -3.42 -18.28
CA ASP A 236 5.39 -2.83 -17.24
C ASP A 236 4.80 -2.95 -15.84
N CYS A 237 3.46 -2.89 -15.72
CA CYS A 237 2.75 -2.97 -14.44
C CYS A 237 1.62 -4.00 -14.48
N PHE A 238 1.49 -4.77 -13.41
CA PHE A 238 0.42 -5.74 -13.17
C PHE A 238 -0.34 -5.34 -11.89
N TYR A 239 -1.55 -4.85 -12.08
CA TYR A 239 -2.40 -4.41 -10.99
C TYR A 239 -3.37 -5.53 -10.58
N PRO A 240 -3.40 -5.94 -9.29
CA PRO A 240 -4.42 -6.84 -8.78
C PRO A 240 -5.78 -6.16 -8.74
N GLU A 241 -6.83 -6.95 -8.64
CA GLU A 241 -8.09 -6.44 -8.14
C GLU A 241 -7.92 -5.99 -6.69
N SER A 242 -8.53 -4.87 -6.33
CA SER A 242 -8.53 -4.30 -4.97
C SER A 242 -9.91 -4.49 -4.33
N PRO A 243 -10.18 -5.63 -3.69
CA PRO A 243 -11.48 -5.89 -3.06
C PRO A 243 -11.79 -4.85 -1.97
N ILE A 244 -13.07 -4.45 -1.93
CA ILE A 244 -13.61 -3.65 -0.83
C ILE A 244 -14.18 -4.62 0.18
N LEU A 245 -13.64 -4.60 1.40
CA LEU A 245 -14.04 -5.49 2.48
C LEU A 245 -14.97 -4.77 3.45
N THR A 246 -15.94 -5.53 3.93
CA THR A 246 -16.86 -5.21 5.01
C THR A 246 -16.76 -6.30 6.08
N ALA A 247 -17.46 -6.16 7.20
CA ALA A 247 -17.51 -7.18 8.24
C ALA A 247 -17.98 -8.56 7.73
N GLU A 248 -18.75 -8.59 6.61
CA GLU A 248 -19.37 -9.80 6.08
C GLU A 248 -18.45 -10.60 5.13
N ASN A 249 -17.40 -9.98 4.60
CA ASN A 249 -16.53 -10.62 3.60
C ASN A 249 -15.03 -10.53 3.92
N CYS A 250 -14.67 -10.21 5.18
CA CYS A 250 -13.27 -10.10 5.63
C CYS A 250 -12.75 -11.32 6.39
#